data_67abe130a75f27b25683c0147a72b6c0
#
_entry.id   67abe130a75f27b25683c0147a72b6c0
#
_cell.length_a   1.000
_cell.length_b   1.000
_cell.length_c   1.000
_cell.angle_alpha   90.00
_cell.angle_beta   90.00
_cell.angle_gamma   90.00
#
_symmetry.space_group_name_H-M   'P 1'
#
loop_
_entity.id
_entity.type
_entity.pdbx_description
1 polymer ?
#
loop_
_entity_poly.entity_id
_entity_poly.type
_entity_poly.pdbx_seq_one_letter_code
_entity_poly.pdbx_strand_id
1 'polypeptide(L)'
;IFIISKATGKITWKLGPDYDNSPEAKAIGWIIGQHHAHMIPHTLPGGGNILVFDNGGWGGYDVPNPGSPTGVKAALRDHSRVLEIDPVAMKIVWQYTPTEAGFLAPMDCNRFYSPFISGMQRLPNGNTLITEGSDGRVFEVTKDHELVWEFISPYWGQKLPMNMVYRAYRVPYEWVPQLGKQEETPIERIDVNAFRMPGAAALGDRDSEIAIEGCAPYEGDNALCVASVDDPEDQ
;
A
#
# COMPACT_ATOMS: atom_id res chain seq x y z
N ILE A 1 17.38 -3.62 -6.65
CA ILE A 1 17.73 -4.21 -5.33
C ILE A 1 19.12 -4.82 -5.46
N PHE A 2 19.98 -4.64 -4.43
CA PHE A 2 21.35 -5.18 -4.43
C PHE A 2 21.66 -5.86 -3.10
N ILE A 3 22.45 -6.94 -3.16
CA ILE A 3 23.12 -7.50 -2.00
C ILE A 3 24.62 -7.16 -2.15
N ILE A 4 25.16 -6.48 -1.14
CA ILE A 4 26.55 -6.06 -1.14
C ILE A 4 27.31 -6.83 -0.04
N SER A 5 28.40 -7.46 -0.41
CA SER A 5 29.29 -8.11 0.55
C SER A 5 29.97 -7.06 1.43
N LYS A 6 29.79 -7.16 2.74
CA LYS A 6 30.49 -6.27 3.70
C LYS A 6 32.01 -6.45 3.67
N ALA A 7 32.47 -7.68 3.38
CA ALA A 7 33.90 -7.98 3.35
C ALA A 7 34.63 -7.39 2.14
N THR A 8 33.95 -7.31 0.99
CA THR A 8 34.58 -6.91 -0.27
C THR A 8 34.07 -5.61 -0.85
N GLY A 9 32.94 -5.07 -0.34
CA GLY A 9 32.24 -3.90 -0.90
C GLY A 9 31.62 -4.15 -2.29
N LYS A 10 31.65 -5.38 -2.78
CA LYS A 10 31.16 -5.73 -4.12
C LYS A 10 29.70 -6.18 -4.07
N ILE A 11 28.96 -5.86 -5.15
CA ILE A 11 27.63 -6.40 -5.40
C ILE A 11 27.80 -7.90 -5.68
N THR A 12 27.10 -8.72 -4.89
CA THR A 12 27.10 -10.19 -5.03
C THR A 12 25.81 -10.71 -5.63
N TRP A 13 24.76 -9.93 -5.60
CA TRP A 13 23.47 -10.21 -6.20
C TRP A 13 22.75 -8.92 -6.56
N LYS A 14 21.97 -8.92 -7.64
CA LYS A 14 21.14 -7.78 -8.04
C LYS A 14 19.86 -8.22 -8.74
N LEU A 15 18.79 -7.42 -8.58
CA LEU A 15 17.57 -7.47 -9.35
C LEU A 15 17.24 -6.06 -9.83
N GLY A 16 17.18 -5.86 -11.15
CA GLY A 16 17.03 -4.56 -11.80
C GLY A 16 18.33 -3.71 -11.81
N PRO A 17 18.29 -2.54 -12.46
CA PRO A 17 17.17 -1.95 -13.20
C PRO A 17 16.88 -2.59 -14.55
N ASP A 18 17.79 -3.42 -15.07
CA ASP A 18 17.66 -4.07 -16.36
C ASP A 18 16.98 -5.44 -16.16
N TYR A 19 15.68 -5.47 -16.36
CA TYR A 19 14.84 -6.67 -16.17
C TYR A 19 14.80 -7.55 -17.44
N ASP A 20 15.27 -7.06 -18.56
CA ASP A 20 15.29 -7.82 -19.82
C ASP A 20 16.53 -8.72 -19.96
N ASN A 21 17.49 -8.60 -19.05
CA ASN A 21 18.75 -9.35 -19.07
C ASN A 21 18.61 -10.87 -18.84
N SER A 22 17.52 -11.30 -18.24
CA SER A 22 17.24 -12.72 -18.07
C SER A 22 15.74 -13.01 -18.08
N PRO A 23 15.34 -14.22 -18.53
CA PRO A 23 13.95 -14.66 -18.47
C PRO A 23 13.36 -14.57 -17.07
N GLU A 24 14.15 -14.89 -16.03
CA GLU A 24 13.74 -14.90 -14.63
C GLU A 24 13.46 -13.47 -14.16
N ALA A 25 14.37 -12.51 -14.41
CA ALA A 25 14.16 -11.12 -14.04
C ALA A 25 12.95 -10.53 -14.77
N LYS A 26 12.79 -10.87 -16.06
CA LYS A 26 11.64 -10.47 -16.87
C LYS A 26 10.32 -11.04 -16.31
N ALA A 27 10.33 -12.27 -15.81
CA ALA A 27 9.15 -12.89 -15.20
C ALA A 27 8.75 -12.23 -13.86
N ILE A 28 9.70 -11.75 -13.06
CA ILE A 28 9.44 -10.95 -11.86
C ILE A 28 8.80 -9.62 -12.25
N GLY A 29 9.23 -9.07 -13.37
CA GLY A 29 8.80 -7.77 -13.87
C GLY A 29 9.43 -6.60 -13.12
N TRP A 30 9.16 -5.40 -13.60
CA TRP A 30 9.74 -4.19 -13.04
C TRP A 30 9.29 -3.94 -11.60
N ILE A 31 10.26 -3.75 -10.72
CA ILE A 31 10.05 -3.27 -9.36
C ILE A 31 10.23 -1.75 -9.40
N ILE A 32 9.17 -1.02 -9.04
CA ILE A 32 9.07 0.42 -9.30
C ILE A 32 8.92 1.18 -7.99
N GLY A 33 9.90 2.03 -7.66
CA GLY A 33 9.85 2.90 -6.50
C GLY A 33 9.77 2.15 -5.16
N GLN A 34 10.36 0.98 -5.09
CA GLN A 34 10.25 0.03 -3.97
C GLN A 34 10.75 0.57 -2.64
N HIS A 35 10.13 0.10 -1.58
CA HIS A 35 10.56 0.32 -0.21
C HIS A 35 10.78 -1.00 0.54
N HIS A 36 11.57 -0.92 1.60
CA HIS A 36 11.75 -1.96 2.60
C HIS A 36 12.20 -3.31 2.05
N ALA A 37 13.01 -3.36 0.99
CA ALA A 37 13.60 -4.62 0.55
C ALA A 37 14.54 -5.17 1.64
N HIS A 38 14.28 -6.38 2.12
CA HIS A 38 15.09 -7.06 3.12
C HIS A 38 15.02 -8.58 2.98
N MET A 39 16.03 -9.25 3.49
CA MET A 39 16.02 -10.70 3.58
C MET A 39 15.20 -11.14 4.80
N ILE A 40 14.28 -12.08 4.60
CA ILE A 40 13.55 -12.71 5.71
C ILE A 40 14.56 -13.45 6.60
N PRO A 41 14.54 -13.20 7.93
CA PRO A 41 15.40 -13.92 8.87
C PRO A 41 15.28 -15.44 8.71
N HIS A 42 16.38 -16.16 8.75
CA HIS A 42 16.41 -17.61 8.57
C HIS A 42 15.57 -18.40 9.60
N THR A 43 15.23 -17.77 10.72
CA THR A 43 14.38 -18.35 11.76
C THR A 43 12.88 -18.25 11.48
N LEU A 44 12.51 -17.53 10.43
CA LEU A 44 11.11 -17.29 10.07
C LEU A 44 10.72 -18.08 8.80
N PRO A 45 9.44 -18.36 8.60
CA PRO A 45 8.96 -18.95 7.35
C PRO A 45 9.36 -18.13 6.12
N GLY A 46 9.93 -18.77 5.11
CA GLY A 46 10.51 -18.10 3.94
C GLY A 46 11.91 -17.53 4.18
N GLY A 47 12.58 -17.92 5.29
CA GLY A 47 13.92 -17.45 5.65
C GLY A 47 14.94 -17.58 4.52
N GLY A 48 15.67 -16.49 4.23
CA GLY A 48 16.60 -16.38 3.10
C GLY A 48 16.01 -15.81 1.83
N ASN A 49 14.69 -15.75 1.69
CA ASN A 49 14.02 -15.03 0.60
C ASN A 49 14.06 -13.52 0.83
N ILE A 50 13.94 -12.76 -0.25
CA ILE A 50 13.85 -11.30 -0.20
C ILE A 50 12.37 -10.91 -0.19
N LEU A 51 12.00 -10.13 0.81
CA LEU A 51 10.68 -9.50 0.89
C LEU A 51 10.81 -8.04 0.47
N VAL A 52 9.90 -7.53 -0.37
CA VAL A 52 9.94 -6.17 -0.89
C VAL A 52 8.54 -5.62 -1.10
N PHE A 53 8.32 -4.35 -0.71
CA PHE A 53 7.14 -3.59 -1.07
C PHE A 53 7.44 -2.84 -2.38
N ASP A 54 6.86 -3.33 -3.45
CA ASP A 54 6.98 -2.75 -4.79
C ASP A 54 5.84 -1.76 -4.99
N ASN A 55 6.11 -0.50 -4.70
CA ASN A 55 5.11 0.55 -4.63
C ASN A 55 4.34 0.76 -5.94
N GLY A 56 5.03 0.62 -7.08
CA GLY A 56 4.45 0.99 -8.36
C GLY A 56 4.42 2.51 -8.60
N GLY A 57 4.95 3.28 -7.65
CA GLY A 57 5.05 4.73 -7.73
C GLY A 57 6.20 5.21 -8.62
N TRP A 58 6.78 6.37 -8.31
CA TRP A 58 7.80 7.00 -9.15
C TRP A 58 9.13 6.25 -9.10
N GLY A 59 9.46 5.57 -10.18
CA GLY A 59 10.62 4.69 -10.25
C GLY A 59 11.88 5.30 -10.85
N GLY A 60 11.83 6.46 -11.44
CA GLY A 60 13.02 7.14 -11.98
C GLY A 60 13.78 6.38 -13.08
N TYR A 61 13.14 5.47 -13.79
CA TYR A 61 13.77 4.68 -14.88
C TYR A 61 13.95 5.45 -16.20
N ASP A 62 13.77 6.78 -16.19
CA ASP A 62 13.81 7.64 -17.37
C ASP A 62 12.83 7.22 -18.49
N VAL A 63 11.78 6.53 -18.12
CA VAL A 63 10.73 6.09 -19.03
C VAL A 63 9.77 7.24 -19.30
N PRO A 64 9.45 7.56 -20.57
CA PRO A 64 8.46 8.58 -20.88
C PRO A 64 7.12 8.28 -20.21
N ASN A 65 6.55 9.31 -19.55
CA ASN A 65 5.23 9.26 -18.98
C ASN A 65 4.30 10.20 -19.76
N PRO A 66 3.48 9.69 -20.68
CA PRO A 66 2.61 10.52 -21.52
C PRO A 66 1.58 11.34 -20.72
N GLY A 67 1.22 10.87 -19.52
CA GLY A 67 0.30 11.57 -18.63
C GLY A 67 0.94 12.67 -17.79
N SER A 68 2.27 12.91 -17.91
CA SER A 68 2.96 13.92 -17.12
C SER A 68 2.93 15.29 -17.82
N PRO A 69 2.19 16.28 -17.28
CA PRO A 69 2.18 17.63 -17.87
C PRO A 69 3.51 18.39 -17.68
N THR A 70 4.38 17.91 -16.79
CA THR A 70 5.68 18.53 -16.47
C THR A 70 6.83 17.89 -17.21
N GLY A 71 6.58 16.86 -18.04
CA GLY A 71 7.61 16.11 -18.74
C GLY A 71 8.46 15.20 -17.84
N VAL A 72 8.01 14.96 -16.59
CA VAL A 72 8.69 14.04 -15.68
C VAL A 72 8.67 12.63 -16.30
N LYS A 73 9.84 12.05 -16.42
CA LYS A 73 10.04 10.67 -16.86
C LYS A 73 10.12 9.77 -15.65
N ALA A 74 9.12 8.93 -15.44
CA ALA A 74 9.08 7.95 -14.37
C ALA A 74 8.22 6.76 -14.78
N ALA A 75 8.69 5.56 -14.49
CA ALA A 75 7.86 4.38 -14.58
C ALA A 75 6.81 4.44 -13.46
N LEU A 76 5.56 4.19 -13.82
CA LEU A 76 4.42 4.15 -12.91
C LEU A 76 3.58 2.90 -13.20
N ARG A 77 3.03 2.35 -12.14
CA ARG A 77 1.98 1.32 -12.19
C ARG A 77 0.81 1.81 -11.32
N ASP A 78 -0.38 1.38 -11.62
CA ASP A 78 -1.62 1.79 -10.96
C ASP A 78 -1.90 1.05 -9.64
N HIS A 79 -0.98 0.20 -9.20
CA HIS A 79 -1.10 -0.59 -7.98
C HIS A 79 0.26 -0.95 -7.37
N SER A 80 0.23 -1.32 -6.10
CA SER A 80 1.38 -1.87 -5.38
C SER A 80 1.39 -3.39 -5.41
N ARG A 81 2.56 -3.96 -5.10
CA ARG A 81 2.75 -5.41 -4.88
C ARG A 81 3.63 -5.62 -3.66
N VAL A 82 3.30 -6.62 -2.85
CA VAL A 82 4.26 -7.20 -1.89
C VAL A 82 4.78 -8.49 -2.50
N LEU A 83 6.09 -8.60 -2.62
CA LEU A 83 6.73 -9.75 -3.26
C LEU A 83 7.67 -10.44 -2.30
N GLU A 84 7.58 -11.78 -2.24
CA GLU A 84 8.61 -12.65 -1.70
C GLU A 84 9.34 -13.31 -2.86
N ILE A 85 10.64 -13.07 -2.93
CA ILE A 85 11.48 -13.50 -4.05
C ILE A 85 12.52 -14.47 -3.53
N ASP A 86 12.59 -15.67 -4.10
CA ASP A 86 13.73 -16.57 -3.94
C ASP A 86 14.92 -15.97 -4.71
N PRO A 87 15.99 -15.53 -4.03
CA PRO A 87 17.11 -14.87 -4.69
C PRO A 87 18.00 -15.86 -5.46
N VAL A 88 17.91 -17.15 -5.18
CA VAL A 88 18.69 -18.19 -5.88
C VAL A 88 17.99 -18.60 -7.17
N ALA A 89 16.71 -18.90 -7.07
CA ALA A 89 15.92 -19.29 -8.23
C ALA A 89 15.44 -18.07 -9.06
N MET A 90 15.64 -16.85 -8.57
CA MET A 90 15.18 -15.59 -9.21
C MET A 90 13.71 -15.68 -9.60
N LYS A 91 12.85 -16.02 -8.64
CA LYS A 91 11.41 -16.16 -8.89
C LYS A 91 10.60 -15.66 -7.71
N ILE A 92 9.40 -15.17 -7.99
CA ILE A 92 8.38 -14.87 -6.98
C ILE A 92 7.88 -16.22 -6.42
N VAL A 93 7.93 -16.39 -5.11
CA VAL A 93 7.44 -17.58 -4.40
C VAL A 93 6.16 -17.29 -3.62
N TRP A 94 5.89 -16.04 -3.32
CA TRP A 94 4.65 -15.54 -2.77
C TRP A 94 4.49 -14.06 -3.15
N GLN A 95 3.25 -13.62 -3.30
CA GLN A 95 2.93 -12.22 -3.55
C GLN A 95 1.61 -11.84 -2.90
N TYR A 96 1.41 -10.53 -2.71
CA TYR A 96 0.14 -9.93 -2.40
C TYR A 96 -0.06 -8.72 -3.32
N THR A 97 -1.05 -8.78 -4.18
CA THR A 97 -1.40 -7.78 -5.20
C THR A 97 -2.90 -7.47 -5.09
N PRO A 98 -3.42 -6.53 -5.88
CA PRO A 98 -4.88 -6.33 -5.95
C PRO A 98 -5.67 -7.62 -6.21
N THR A 99 -5.12 -8.55 -6.98
CA THR A 99 -5.79 -9.83 -7.28
C THR A 99 -5.91 -10.70 -6.03
N GLU A 100 -4.83 -10.87 -5.27
CA GLU A 100 -4.85 -11.61 -4.00
C GLU A 100 -5.70 -10.90 -2.94
N ALA A 101 -5.80 -9.58 -3.01
CA ALA A 101 -6.70 -8.78 -2.18
C ALA A 101 -8.19 -8.93 -2.56
N GLY A 102 -8.50 -9.65 -3.64
CA GLY A 102 -9.86 -9.87 -4.12
C GLY A 102 -10.41 -8.73 -4.98
N PHE A 103 -9.56 -7.81 -5.46
CA PHE A 103 -9.98 -6.73 -6.34
C PHE A 103 -9.99 -7.16 -7.81
N LEU A 104 -10.92 -6.63 -8.59
CA LEU A 104 -11.05 -6.93 -10.00
C LEU A 104 -10.08 -6.10 -10.84
N ALA A 105 -9.12 -6.76 -11.45
CA ALA A 105 -8.25 -6.12 -12.44
C ALA A 105 -8.99 -5.91 -13.78
N PRO A 106 -8.84 -4.79 -14.47
CA PRO A 106 -8.04 -3.60 -14.09
C PRO A 106 -8.83 -2.55 -13.29
N MET A 107 -10.13 -2.75 -13.05
CA MET A 107 -11.03 -1.70 -12.56
C MET A 107 -10.76 -1.24 -11.13
N ASP A 108 -10.34 -2.17 -10.27
CA ASP A 108 -10.13 -1.92 -8.83
C ASP A 108 -8.67 -2.03 -8.39
N CYS A 109 -7.71 -2.07 -9.33
CA CYS A 109 -6.28 -2.27 -9.00
C CYS A 109 -5.73 -1.18 -8.08
N ASN A 110 -6.20 0.05 -8.23
CA ASN A 110 -5.79 1.20 -7.45
C ASN A 110 -6.24 1.15 -5.97
N ARG A 111 -7.07 0.19 -5.58
CA ARG A 111 -7.50 -0.01 -4.18
C ARG A 111 -6.45 -0.65 -3.30
N PHE A 112 -5.39 -1.18 -3.86
CA PHE A 112 -4.16 -1.54 -3.16
C PHE A 112 -3.01 -0.78 -3.82
N TYR A 113 -2.84 0.48 -3.42
CA TYR A 113 -1.85 1.36 -4.02
C TYR A 113 -1.27 2.36 -3.03
N SER A 114 -0.02 2.17 -2.67
CA SER A 114 0.77 3.13 -1.91
C SER A 114 2.00 3.53 -2.75
N PRO A 115 1.97 4.67 -3.44
CA PRO A 115 2.97 5.03 -4.45
C PRO A 115 4.36 5.33 -3.87
N PHE A 116 4.47 5.47 -2.56
CA PHE A 116 5.72 5.76 -1.83
C PHE A 116 5.61 5.21 -0.40
N ILE A 117 6.72 5.25 0.37
CA ILE A 117 6.81 4.69 1.73
C ILE A 117 6.38 3.22 1.79
N SER A 118 5.79 2.76 2.90
CA SER A 118 5.28 1.40 3.05
C SER A 118 6.35 0.38 3.48
N GLY A 119 5.87 -0.78 3.83
CA GLY A 119 6.73 -1.89 4.21
C GLY A 119 5.96 -3.14 4.55
N MET A 120 6.68 -4.18 4.91
CA MET A 120 6.11 -5.44 5.34
C MET A 120 7.07 -6.17 6.27
N GLN A 121 6.52 -7.14 6.99
CA GLN A 121 7.28 -7.97 7.92
C GLN A 121 6.73 -9.39 7.89
N ARG A 122 7.59 -10.39 7.71
CA ARG A 122 7.21 -11.77 7.94
C ARG A 122 7.16 -12.05 9.44
N LEU A 123 6.04 -12.58 9.90
CA LEU A 123 5.78 -12.90 11.29
C LEU A 123 6.13 -14.35 11.63
N PRO A 124 6.36 -14.68 12.93
CA PRO A 124 6.69 -16.04 13.35
C PRO A 124 5.61 -17.09 13.03
N ASN A 125 4.35 -16.69 12.97
CA ASN A 125 3.22 -17.54 12.58
C ASN A 125 3.13 -17.80 11.07
N GLY A 126 4.02 -17.20 10.26
CA GLY A 126 4.04 -17.30 8.81
C GLY A 126 3.21 -16.24 8.08
N ASN A 127 2.43 -15.46 8.80
CA ASN A 127 1.68 -14.35 8.22
C ASN A 127 2.61 -13.21 7.79
N THR A 128 2.09 -12.30 6.98
CA THR A 128 2.80 -11.09 6.57
C THR A 128 2.04 -9.87 7.06
N LEU A 129 2.69 -9.07 7.92
CA LEU A 129 2.22 -7.74 8.27
C LEU A 129 2.58 -6.79 7.12
N ILE A 130 1.62 -6.05 6.61
CA ILE A 130 1.77 -5.12 5.49
C ILE A 130 1.40 -3.72 5.95
N THR A 131 2.24 -2.74 5.65
CA THR A 131 1.95 -1.32 5.83
C THR A 131 1.69 -0.70 4.47
N GLU A 132 0.45 -0.37 4.18
CA GLU A 132 0.03 0.45 3.05
C GLU A 132 0.07 1.92 3.49
N GLY A 133 1.27 2.49 3.35
CA GLY A 133 1.65 3.67 4.14
C GLY A 133 0.94 4.95 3.73
N SER A 134 0.65 5.17 2.45
CA SER A 134 0.00 6.40 1.97
C SER A 134 -1.41 6.58 2.55
N ASP A 135 -2.10 5.47 2.84
CA ASP A 135 -3.47 5.43 3.33
C ASP A 135 -3.53 5.18 4.83
N GLY A 136 -2.37 5.14 5.49
CA GLY A 136 -2.27 4.90 6.93
C GLY A 136 -2.79 3.53 7.37
N ARG A 137 -2.84 2.58 6.45
CA ARG A 137 -3.36 1.23 6.68
C ARG A 137 -2.24 0.27 7.03
N VAL A 138 -2.44 -0.50 8.10
CA VAL A 138 -1.57 -1.61 8.49
C VAL A 138 -2.43 -2.85 8.63
N PHE A 139 -2.05 -3.94 7.99
CA PHE A 139 -2.86 -5.14 8.02
C PHE A 139 -2.01 -6.41 7.97
N GLU A 140 -2.56 -7.52 8.43
CA GLU A 140 -1.92 -8.82 8.45
C GLU A 140 -2.69 -9.79 7.58
N VAL A 141 -1.96 -10.49 6.71
CA VAL A 141 -2.52 -11.53 5.85
C VAL A 141 -1.84 -12.87 6.10
N THR A 142 -2.60 -13.94 5.94
CA THR A 142 -2.06 -15.31 5.95
C THR A 142 -1.28 -15.59 4.67
N LYS A 143 -0.59 -16.73 4.60
CA LYS A 143 0.06 -17.18 3.37
C LYS A 143 -0.94 -17.41 2.22
N ASP A 144 -2.20 -17.67 2.56
CA ASP A 144 -3.30 -17.93 1.61
C ASP A 144 -4.11 -16.64 1.33
N HIS A 145 -3.55 -15.47 1.71
CA HIS A 145 -4.05 -14.11 1.45
C HIS A 145 -5.30 -13.71 2.27
N GLU A 146 -5.67 -14.48 3.30
CA GLU A 146 -6.74 -14.10 4.20
C GLU A 146 -6.35 -12.90 5.05
N LEU A 147 -7.18 -11.85 5.06
CA LEU A 147 -7.03 -10.71 5.96
C LEU A 147 -7.47 -11.12 7.38
N VAL A 148 -6.53 -11.15 8.33
CA VAL A 148 -6.77 -11.61 9.70
C VAL A 148 -6.68 -10.50 10.74
N TRP A 149 -6.11 -9.35 10.39
CA TRP A 149 -6.05 -8.18 11.25
C TRP A 149 -5.87 -6.91 10.41
N GLU A 150 -6.46 -5.81 10.84
CA GLU A 150 -6.39 -4.53 10.15
C GLU A 150 -6.45 -3.36 11.13
N PHE A 151 -5.67 -2.33 10.84
CA PHE A 151 -5.65 -1.06 11.56
C PHE A 151 -5.55 0.09 10.55
N ILE A 152 -6.36 1.12 10.75
CA ILE A 152 -6.26 2.39 10.03
C ILE A 152 -5.82 3.47 11.01
N SER A 153 -4.77 4.21 10.68
CA SER A 153 -4.27 5.30 11.51
C SER A 153 -5.32 6.42 11.64
N PRO A 154 -5.78 6.73 12.86
CA PRO A 154 -6.70 7.83 13.07
C PRO A 154 -6.01 9.21 13.14
N TYR A 155 -4.68 9.24 13.06
CA TYR A 155 -3.90 10.46 13.22
C TYR A 155 -3.61 11.11 11.88
N TRP A 156 -4.04 12.35 11.75
CA TRP A 156 -3.87 13.15 10.53
C TRP A 156 -2.85 14.26 10.77
N GLY A 157 -2.02 14.50 9.76
CA GLY A 157 -1.06 15.59 9.80
C GLY A 157 -1.74 16.97 9.75
N GLN A 158 -1.25 17.90 10.56
CA GLN A 158 -1.83 19.27 10.59
C GLN A 158 -1.51 20.08 9.34
N LYS A 159 -0.28 19.93 8.81
CA LYS A 159 0.17 20.68 7.62
C LYS A 159 -0.14 19.97 6.32
N LEU A 160 -0.12 18.64 6.36
CA LEU A 160 -0.47 17.78 5.25
C LEU A 160 -1.60 16.88 5.75
N PRO A 161 -2.83 17.05 5.25
CA PRO A 161 -3.99 16.32 5.75
C PRO A 161 -4.00 14.88 5.22
N MET A 162 -3.01 14.11 5.67
CA MET A 162 -2.83 12.70 5.35
C MET A 162 -2.57 11.92 6.65
N ASN A 163 -3.10 10.71 6.73
CA ASN A 163 -2.93 9.81 7.88
C ASN A 163 -1.77 8.82 7.67
N MET A 164 -0.79 9.19 6.87
CA MET A 164 0.31 8.33 6.46
C MET A 164 1.02 7.65 7.64
N VAL A 165 1.34 6.38 7.43
CA VAL A 165 2.24 5.60 8.29
C VAL A 165 3.45 5.19 7.47
N TYR A 166 4.64 5.68 7.83
CA TYR A 166 5.84 5.36 7.05
C TYR A 166 6.10 3.85 7.01
N ARG A 167 6.04 3.21 8.20
CA ARG A 167 6.27 1.77 8.37
C ARG A 167 5.78 1.32 9.74
N ALA A 168 5.28 0.10 9.84
CA ALA A 168 4.90 -0.53 11.09
C ALA A 168 5.65 -1.86 11.27
N TYR A 169 5.90 -2.21 12.52
CA TYR A 169 6.46 -3.50 12.92
C TYR A 169 5.67 -4.08 14.07
N ARG A 170 5.50 -5.38 14.05
CA ARG A 170 5.10 -6.14 15.22
C ARG A 170 6.34 -6.57 15.96
N VAL A 171 6.44 -6.18 17.21
CA VAL A 171 7.57 -6.51 18.08
C VAL A 171 7.08 -7.33 19.27
N PRO A 172 7.91 -8.23 19.83
CA PRO A 172 7.53 -8.95 21.04
C PRO A 172 7.47 -7.99 22.25
N TYR A 173 6.70 -8.32 23.27
CA TYR A 173 6.54 -7.48 24.47
C TYR A 173 7.89 -7.19 25.16
N GLU A 174 8.80 -8.15 25.14
CA GLU A 174 10.13 -8.04 25.74
C GLU A 174 11.01 -6.98 25.07
N TRP A 175 10.64 -6.54 23.85
CA TRP A 175 11.36 -5.49 23.14
C TRP A 175 11.25 -4.12 23.83
N VAL A 176 10.16 -3.92 24.60
CA VAL A 176 9.96 -2.74 25.44
C VAL A 176 9.74 -3.19 26.89
N PRO A 177 10.80 -3.59 27.59
CA PRO A 177 10.68 -4.21 28.93
C PRO A 177 10.04 -3.31 29.99
N GLN A 178 10.04 -1.99 29.75
CA GLN A 178 9.42 -1.02 30.65
C GLN A 178 7.88 -1.09 30.68
N LEU A 179 7.27 -1.61 29.63
CA LEU A 179 5.81 -1.71 29.54
C LEU A 179 5.24 -2.97 30.20
N GLY A 180 6.08 -3.98 30.43
CA GLY A 180 5.61 -5.31 30.82
C GLY A 180 4.68 -5.95 29.76
N LYS A 181 4.26 -7.15 30.00
CA LYS A 181 3.28 -7.80 29.13
C LYS A 181 1.89 -7.23 29.43
N GLN A 182 1.28 -6.61 28.45
CA GLN A 182 -0.09 -6.13 28.54
C GLN A 182 -1.06 -7.30 28.37
N GLU A 183 -2.23 -7.21 28.98
CA GLU A 183 -3.32 -8.14 28.72
C GLU A 183 -3.89 -7.83 27.33
N GLU A 184 -3.95 -8.85 26.50
CA GLU A 184 -4.54 -8.72 25.16
C GLU A 184 -6.06 -8.80 25.30
N THR A 185 -6.73 -7.72 24.94
CA THR A 185 -8.19 -7.66 24.92
C THR A 185 -8.69 -7.57 23.48
N PRO A 186 -9.74 -8.32 23.12
CA PRO A 186 -10.38 -8.15 21.82
C PRO A 186 -10.86 -6.71 21.64
N ILE A 187 -10.57 -6.12 20.50
CA ILE A 187 -11.14 -4.82 20.12
C ILE A 187 -12.55 -5.08 19.60
N GLU A 188 -13.54 -4.40 20.20
CA GLU A 188 -14.89 -4.44 19.65
C GLU A 188 -14.89 -3.90 18.21
N ARG A 189 -15.61 -4.57 17.35
CA ARG A 189 -15.78 -4.09 15.98
C ARG A 189 -16.46 -2.73 16.01
N ILE A 190 -15.88 -1.78 15.30
CA ILE A 190 -16.51 -0.48 15.07
C ILE A 190 -17.84 -0.74 14.35
N ASP A 191 -18.94 -0.25 14.90
CA ASP A 191 -20.20 -0.21 14.17
C ASP A 191 -20.06 0.78 13.01
N VAL A 192 -19.83 0.25 11.83
CA VAL A 192 -19.65 1.05 10.61
C VAL A 192 -20.88 1.89 10.26
N ASN A 193 -22.07 1.52 10.78
CA ASN A 193 -23.28 2.31 10.60
C ASN A 193 -23.31 3.52 11.54
N ALA A 194 -22.66 3.41 12.70
CA ALA A 194 -22.54 4.49 13.67
C ALA A 194 -21.25 5.30 13.52
N PHE A 195 -20.24 4.76 12.86
CA PHE A 195 -18.96 5.44 12.67
C PHE A 195 -19.13 6.68 11.79
N ARG A 196 -18.59 7.80 12.28
CA ARG A 196 -18.54 9.06 11.54
C ARG A 196 -17.15 9.66 11.63
N MET A 197 -16.65 10.11 10.49
CA MET A 197 -15.45 10.95 10.46
C MET A 197 -15.73 12.29 11.15
N PRO A 198 -14.74 12.90 11.83
CA PRO A 198 -14.89 14.25 12.35
C PRO A 198 -15.32 15.20 11.23
N GLY A 199 -16.41 15.94 11.43
CA GLY A 199 -17.00 16.82 10.41
C GLY A 199 -18.01 16.17 9.46
N ALA A 200 -18.25 14.88 9.54
CA ALA A 200 -19.29 14.22 8.77
C ALA A 200 -20.70 14.56 9.31
N ALA A 201 -21.71 14.51 8.42
CA ALA A 201 -23.10 14.78 8.79
C ALA A 201 -23.60 13.87 9.93
N ALA A 202 -24.51 14.35 10.75
CA ALA A 202 -25.09 13.61 11.85
C ALA A 202 -25.87 12.37 11.37
N LEU A 203 -25.85 11.30 12.20
CA LEU A 203 -26.70 10.13 12.00
C LEU A 203 -28.19 10.56 12.04
N GLY A 204 -28.92 10.16 11.04
CA GLY A 204 -30.38 10.37 11.00
C GLY A 204 -30.87 11.32 9.93
N ASP A 205 -29.99 12.09 9.32
CA ASP A 205 -30.34 12.99 8.22
C ASP A 205 -30.02 12.33 6.88
N ARG A 206 -30.70 11.22 6.60
CA ARG A 206 -30.52 10.51 5.32
C ARG A 206 -31.13 11.24 4.14
N ASP A 207 -31.96 12.22 4.41
CA ASP A 207 -32.65 13.03 3.41
C ASP A 207 -32.04 14.43 3.29
N SER A 208 -30.95 14.75 4.02
CA SER A 208 -30.24 15.99 3.80
C SER A 208 -29.38 15.86 2.55
N GLU A 209 -29.63 16.66 1.56
CA GLU A 209 -28.76 16.86 0.42
C GLU A 209 -27.42 17.41 0.91
N ILE A 210 -26.34 16.71 0.59
CA ILE A 210 -25.00 17.19 0.88
C ILE A 210 -24.66 18.18 -0.23
N ALA A 211 -24.74 19.48 0.05
CA ALA A 211 -24.17 20.47 -0.84
C ALA A 211 -22.65 20.36 -0.81
N ILE A 212 -22.05 19.92 -1.90
CA ILE A 212 -20.59 19.94 -2.08
C ILE A 212 -20.21 21.34 -2.55
N GLU A 213 -19.79 22.19 -1.61
CA GLU A 213 -19.21 23.49 -1.97
C GLU A 213 -17.94 23.27 -2.83
N GLY A 214 -17.92 23.83 -4.02
CA GLY A 214 -16.75 23.86 -4.89
C GLY A 214 -16.85 23.06 -6.17
N CYS A 215 -17.97 22.42 -6.49
CA CYS A 215 -18.21 21.95 -7.85
C CYS A 215 -18.55 23.14 -8.75
N ALA A 216 -17.71 23.46 -9.73
CA ALA A 216 -18.08 24.39 -10.79
C ALA A 216 -19.30 23.83 -11.55
N PRO A 217 -20.27 24.68 -11.92
CA PRO A 217 -21.40 24.22 -12.72
C PRO A 217 -20.86 23.59 -14.02
N TYR A 218 -21.28 22.37 -14.28
CA TYR A 218 -20.89 21.63 -15.48
C TYR A 218 -21.95 21.83 -16.56
N GLU A 219 -21.55 22.43 -17.67
CA GLU A 219 -22.39 22.55 -18.85
C GLU A 219 -22.18 21.33 -19.77
N GLY A 220 -22.96 20.27 -19.59
CA GLY A 220 -22.94 19.12 -20.51
C GLY A 220 -23.62 17.85 -19.99
N ASP A 221 -24.12 17.05 -20.93
CA ASP A 221 -24.94 15.86 -20.69
C ASP A 221 -24.23 14.62 -20.07
N ASN A 222 -22.99 14.74 -19.61
CA ASN A 222 -22.18 13.62 -19.11
C ASN A 222 -21.60 13.88 -17.73
N ALA A 223 -22.36 14.46 -16.82
CA ALA A 223 -21.88 14.73 -15.47
C ALA A 223 -21.68 13.45 -14.66
N LEU A 224 -20.43 13.19 -14.23
CA LEU A 224 -20.09 12.19 -13.22
C LEU A 224 -20.38 12.68 -11.79
N CYS A 225 -20.68 13.95 -11.60
CA CYS A 225 -21.13 14.54 -10.34
C CYS A 225 -22.59 14.94 -10.49
N VAL A 226 -23.49 14.24 -9.81
CA VAL A 226 -24.88 14.65 -9.66
C VAL A 226 -24.95 15.62 -8.48
N ALA A 227 -24.66 16.88 -8.71
CA ALA A 227 -25.12 17.94 -7.82
C ALA A 227 -26.38 18.52 -8.47
N SER A 228 -27.53 18.31 -7.87
CA SER A 228 -28.69 19.15 -8.21
C SER A 228 -28.39 20.54 -7.68
N VAL A 229 -27.92 21.40 -8.53
CA VAL A 229 -27.98 22.85 -8.25
C VAL A 229 -29.38 23.24 -8.67
N ASP A 230 -30.20 23.70 -7.72
CA ASP A 230 -31.43 24.38 -8.05
C ASP A 230 -31.08 25.53 -8.99
N ASP A 231 -31.52 25.44 -10.23
CA ASP A 231 -31.32 26.48 -11.22
C ASP A 231 -32.12 27.71 -10.75
N PRO A 232 -31.44 28.84 -10.49
CA PRO A 232 -32.13 30.04 -10.02
C PRO A 232 -33.10 30.65 -11.07
N GLU A 233 -33.19 30.09 -12.28
CA GLU A 233 -34.10 30.52 -13.32
C GLU A 233 -35.48 29.79 -13.31
N ASP A 234 -35.70 28.84 -12.42
CA ASP A 234 -36.98 28.12 -12.26
C ASP A 234 -37.85 28.71 -11.11
N GLN A 235 -37.68 29.99 -10.75
CA GLN A 235 -38.58 30.73 -9.84
C GLN A 235 -39.39 31.80 -10.57
#